data_eaf29df66f8ecab3337bd88c67f5436e
#
_entry.id   eaf29df66f8ecab3337bd88c67f5436e
#
_cell.length_a   1.000
_cell.length_b   1.000
_cell.length_c   1.000
_cell.angle_alpha   90.00
_cell.angle_beta   90.00
_cell.angle_gamma   90.00
#
_symmetry.space_group_name_H-M   'P 1'
#
loop_
_entity.id
_entity.type
_entity.pdbx_description
1 polymer ?
#
loop_
_entity_poly.entity_id
_entity_poly.type
_entity_poly.pdbx_seq_one_letter_code
_entity_poly.pdbx_strand_id
1 'polypeptide(L)'
;MVVLLFFSACNILPFGTAWFAQEKAQSTLPAGTIFYDDFSSNTSGWDQTETDLGGTDYMDGSYHILVNEKNTDYFSTLYRTYADIGLQVDAQYVEGTYDNDYGLICRYQDEKNFYAGLISSDGYYGIFKIQNGEYTVLGHDTMLQSDSIAKDGERNQIVFNCYKEFLFLYVNGNLLDVQQDKTFSTGDVGMIAGSFEDVGVHVLFDNFYLIDVTQTMNQENQE
;
A
#
# COMPACT_ATOMS: atom_id res chain seq x y z
N MET A 1 -1.71 -77.45 -38.33
CA MET A 1 -1.01 -76.55 -37.39
C MET A 1 -1.26 -75.13 -37.84
N VAL A 2 -2.25 -74.48 -37.22
CA VAL A 2 -2.71 -73.12 -37.59
C VAL A 2 -2.09 -72.18 -36.59
N VAL A 3 -1.20 -71.28 -37.06
CA VAL A 3 -0.61 -70.19 -36.20
C VAL A 3 -1.51 -69.01 -36.28
N LEU A 4 -2.14 -68.65 -35.15
CA LEU A 4 -2.89 -67.43 -34.96
C LEU A 4 -1.93 -66.30 -34.54
N LEU A 5 -1.75 -65.30 -35.38
CA LEU A 5 -1.05 -64.06 -35.07
C LEU A 5 -2.02 -63.08 -34.39
N PHE A 6 -1.78 -62.77 -33.13
CA PHE A 6 -2.46 -61.67 -32.44
C PHE A 6 -1.80 -60.34 -32.78
N PHE A 7 -2.53 -59.49 -33.49
CA PHE A 7 -2.16 -58.09 -33.61
C PHE A 7 -2.60 -57.30 -32.35
N SER A 8 -1.65 -56.87 -31.57
CA SER A 8 -1.89 -55.95 -30.45
C SER A 8 -2.02 -54.53 -31.03
N ALA A 9 -3.24 -53.99 -31.02
CA ALA A 9 -3.47 -52.61 -31.38
C ALA A 9 -3.10 -51.71 -30.20
N CYS A 10 -2.01 -50.95 -30.35
CA CYS A 10 -1.62 -49.91 -29.41
C CYS A 10 -2.55 -48.71 -29.58
N ASN A 11 -3.54 -48.53 -28.70
CA ASN A 11 -4.34 -47.32 -28.64
C ASN A 11 -3.51 -46.18 -28.07
N ILE A 12 -3.03 -45.30 -28.95
CA ILE A 12 -2.45 -44.00 -28.58
C ILE A 12 -3.63 -43.10 -28.22
N LEU A 13 -3.87 -42.86 -26.94
CA LEU A 13 -4.79 -41.83 -26.47
C LEU A 13 -4.17 -40.45 -26.81
N PRO A 14 -4.96 -39.52 -27.39
CA PRO A 14 -4.48 -38.18 -27.60
C PRO A 14 -4.27 -37.51 -26.25
N PHE A 15 -3.06 -36.95 -26.04
CA PHE A 15 -2.80 -36.06 -24.92
C PHE A 15 -3.76 -34.89 -24.97
N GLY A 16 -4.82 -34.98 -24.20
CA GLY A 16 -5.70 -33.84 -23.92
C GLY A 16 -4.86 -32.83 -23.14
N THR A 17 -4.66 -31.65 -23.72
CA THR A 17 -4.20 -30.47 -23.01
C THR A 17 -5.20 -30.16 -21.90
N ALA A 18 -4.92 -30.65 -20.70
CA ALA A 18 -5.61 -30.20 -19.50
C ALA A 18 -5.24 -28.73 -19.32
N TRP A 19 -6.11 -27.87 -19.78
CA TRP A 19 -6.14 -26.47 -19.36
C TRP A 19 -6.46 -26.49 -17.88
N PHE A 20 -5.43 -26.43 -17.03
CA PHE A 20 -5.60 -26.05 -15.64
C PHE A 20 -6.07 -24.60 -15.67
N ALA A 21 -7.39 -24.41 -15.60
CA ALA A 21 -7.93 -23.15 -15.16
C ALA A 21 -7.36 -22.95 -13.76
N GLN A 22 -6.36 -22.08 -13.65
CA GLN A 22 -5.87 -21.61 -12.37
C GLN A 22 -7.06 -20.84 -11.80
N GLU A 23 -7.85 -21.48 -10.92
CA GLU A 23 -8.83 -20.77 -10.11
C GLU A 23 -8.03 -19.67 -9.40
N LYS A 24 -8.27 -18.42 -9.80
CA LYS A 24 -7.85 -17.26 -9.00
C LYS A 24 -8.46 -17.54 -7.63
N ALA A 25 -7.60 -17.80 -6.65
CA ALA A 25 -8.04 -17.90 -5.26
C ALA A 25 -8.84 -16.61 -5.00
N GLN A 26 -10.12 -16.76 -4.71
CA GLN A 26 -10.98 -15.64 -4.39
C GLN A 26 -10.46 -15.14 -3.05
N SER A 27 -9.61 -14.11 -3.07
CA SER A 27 -9.10 -13.50 -1.86
C SER A 27 -10.29 -12.94 -1.11
N THR A 28 -10.59 -13.53 0.03
CA THR A 28 -11.60 -12.95 0.92
C THR A 28 -11.02 -11.63 1.43
N LEU A 29 -11.78 -10.55 1.26
CA LEU A 29 -11.38 -9.24 1.80
C LEU A 29 -11.09 -9.35 3.30
N PRO A 30 -10.12 -8.61 3.83
CA PRO A 30 -9.89 -8.52 5.27
C PRO A 30 -11.17 -8.20 6.02
N ALA A 31 -11.35 -8.79 7.21
CA ALA A 31 -12.53 -8.53 8.03
C ALA A 31 -12.61 -7.03 8.38
N GLY A 32 -13.82 -6.46 8.31
CA GLY A 32 -14.02 -5.04 8.56
C GLY A 32 -13.72 -4.12 7.36
N THR A 33 -13.40 -4.66 6.17
CA THR A 33 -13.17 -3.83 4.98
C THR A 33 -14.44 -3.04 4.65
N ILE A 34 -14.33 -1.71 4.63
CA ILE A 34 -15.41 -0.77 4.29
C ILE A 34 -15.20 -0.10 2.92
N PHE A 35 -13.98 -0.18 2.38
CA PHE A 35 -13.65 0.24 1.02
C PHE A 35 -12.47 -0.58 0.51
N TYR A 36 -12.49 -0.95 -0.76
CA TYR A 36 -11.42 -1.65 -1.46
C TYR A 36 -11.28 -1.10 -2.88
N ASP A 37 -10.05 -0.95 -3.32
CA ASP A 37 -9.72 -0.57 -4.69
C ASP A 37 -8.52 -1.37 -5.19
N ASP A 38 -8.69 -2.07 -6.31
CA ASP A 38 -7.62 -2.74 -7.05
C ASP A 38 -7.13 -1.91 -8.23
N PHE A 39 -7.57 -0.65 -8.30
CA PHE A 39 -7.24 0.33 -9.34
C PHE A 39 -7.48 -0.14 -10.79
N SER A 40 -8.23 -1.23 -10.98
CA SER A 40 -8.65 -1.71 -12.31
C SER A 40 -9.61 -0.75 -13.03
N SER A 41 -10.20 0.19 -12.28
CA SER A 41 -11.10 1.23 -12.76
C SER A 41 -10.71 2.59 -12.17
N ASN A 42 -10.79 3.63 -12.97
CA ASN A 42 -10.49 5.02 -12.55
C ASN A 42 -11.71 5.78 -11.98
N THR A 43 -12.69 5.06 -11.43
CA THR A 43 -13.96 5.66 -10.95
C THR A 43 -14.07 5.70 -9.43
N SER A 44 -13.07 5.27 -8.69
CA SER A 44 -13.09 5.14 -7.24
C SER A 44 -12.96 6.48 -6.50
N GLY A 45 -12.52 7.53 -7.20
CA GLY A 45 -12.53 8.91 -6.70
C GLY A 45 -11.18 9.43 -6.21
N TRP A 46 -10.08 8.71 -6.48
CA TRP A 46 -8.74 9.22 -6.26
C TRP A 46 -8.41 10.35 -7.24
N ASP A 47 -7.56 11.28 -6.83
CA ASP A 47 -7.12 12.39 -7.65
C ASP A 47 -6.41 11.92 -8.93
N GLN A 48 -6.61 12.69 -9.99
CA GLN A 48 -5.88 12.54 -11.25
C GLN A 48 -5.27 13.90 -11.59
N THR A 49 -3.98 14.03 -11.37
CA THR A 49 -3.25 15.29 -11.56
C THR A 49 -1.99 14.99 -12.37
N GLU A 50 -1.79 15.69 -13.47
CA GLU A 50 -0.60 15.56 -14.30
C GLU A 50 0.02 16.94 -14.54
N THR A 51 1.31 17.06 -14.20
CA THR A 51 2.13 18.24 -14.44
C THR A 51 3.54 17.82 -14.87
N ASP A 52 4.33 18.73 -15.38
CA ASP A 52 5.76 18.49 -15.69
C ASP A 52 6.58 18.15 -14.42
N LEU A 53 6.08 18.52 -13.24
CA LEU A 53 6.74 18.36 -11.94
C LEU A 53 6.33 17.06 -11.22
N GLY A 54 5.31 16.36 -11.73
CA GLY A 54 4.80 15.13 -11.15
C GLY A 54 3.28 15.02 -11.22
N GLY A 55 2.75 14.01 -10.59
CA GLY A 55 1.29 13.81 -10.58
C GLY A 55 0.87 12.49 -9.99
N THR A 56 -0.45 12.31 -9.99
CA THR A 56 -1.13 11.12 -9.51
C THR A 56 -2.12 10.66 -10.57
N ASP A 57 -2.15 9.36 -10.91
CA ASP A 57 -3.07 8.84 -11.92
C ASP A 57 -3.28 7.32 -11.80
N TYR A 58 -4.36 6.82 -12.40
CA TYR A 58 -4.58 5.39 -12.65
C TYR A 58 -3.90 5.00 -13.95
N MET A 59 -3.05 3.99 -13.92
CA MET A 59 -2.38 3.48 -15.11
C MET A 59 -2.12 1.97 -14.98
N ASP A 60 -2.42 1.21 -16.03
CA ASP A 60 -2.15 -0.23 -16.13
C ASP A 60 -2.66 -1.09 -14.96
N GLY A 61 -3.79 -0.68 -14.35
CA GLY A 61 -4.40 -1.40 -13.23
C GLY A 61 -3.72 -1.17 -11.88
N SER A 62 -3.00 -0.06 -11.74
CA SER A 62 -2.39 0.42 -10.50
C SER A 62 -2.63 1.91 -10.36
N TYR A 63 -2.40 2.45 -9.18
CA TYR A 63 -2.38 3.89 -8.94
C TYR A 63 -0.94 4.38 -8.85
N HIS A 64 -0.62 5.42 -9.61
CA HIS A 64 0.74 5.94 -9.78
C HIS A 64 0.91 7.27 -9.07
N ILE A 65 2.01 7.42 -8.36
CA ILE A 65 2.49 8.72 -7.88
C ILE A 65 3.88 8.95 -8.45
N LEU A 66 4.04 10.04 -9.20
CA LEU A 66 5.30 10.47 -9.81
C LEU A 66 5.73 11.81 -9.21
N VAL A 67 6.98 11.92 -8.77
CA VAL A 67 7.54 13.12 -8.14
C VAL A 67 8.80 13.54 -8.88
N ASN A 68 8.71 14.62 -9.67
CA ASN A 68 9.80 15.21 -10.45
C ASN A 68 10.30 16.55 -9.89
N GLU A 69 9.92 16.87 -8.67
CA GLU A 69 10.33 18.06 -7.94
C GLU A 69 11.07 17.66 -6.67
N LYS A 70 12.13 18.40 -6.31
CA LYS A 70 12.93 18.13 -5.11
C LYS A 70 12.23 18.57 -3.84
N ASN A 71 12.44 17.82 -2.76
CA ASN A 71 11.89 18.10 -1.43
C ASN A 71 10.38 18.34 -1.47
N THR A 72 9.67 17.48 -2.20
CA THR A 72 8.24 17.62 -2.46
C THR A 72 7.56 16.26 -2.38
N ASP A 73 6.35 16.25 -1.84
CA ASP A 73 5.44 15.12 -1.80
C ASP A 73 4.26 15.34 -2.72
N TYR A 74 3.86 14.27 -3.41
CA TYR A 74 2.57 14.16 -4.08
C TYR A 74 1.72 13.14 -3.35
N PHE A 75 0.44 13.44 -3.19
CA PHE A 75 -0.49 12.55 -2.51
C PHE A 75 -1.88 12.61 -3.15
N SER A 76 -2.69 11.61 -2.86
CA SER A 76 -4.09 11.54 -3.26
C SER A 76 -4.93 11.08 -2.09
N THR A 77 -6.14 11.65 -1.96
CA THR A 77 -7.08 11.34 -0.88
C THR A 77 -8.45 10.91 -1.42
N LEU A 78 -9.31 10.36 -0.54
CA LEU A 78 -10.64 9.86 -0.91
C LEU A 78 -11.75 10.88 -0.71
N TYR A 79 -11.46 12.08 -0.18
CA TYR A 79 -12.45 13.13 0.15
C TYR A 79 -13.52 12.64 1.13
N ARG A 80 -13.11 11.84 2.13
CA ARG A 80 -13.98 11.27 3.15
C ARG A 80 -13.37 11.47 4.53
N THR A 81 -14.19 11.46 5.58
CA THR A 81 -13.72 11.68 6.95
C THR A 81 -13.88 10.43 7.79
N TYR A 82 -12.78 10.03 8.42
CA TYR A 82 -12.71 8.86 9.31
C TYR A 82 -12.04 9.23 10.64
N ALA A 83 -12.33 8.46 11.68
CA ALA A 83 -11.69 8.58 12.99
C ALA A 83 -10.73 7.41 13.23
N ASP A 84 -11.30 6.26 13.54
CA ASP A 84 -10.56 5.04 13.89
C ASP A 84 -10.62 4.05 12.72
N ILE A 85 -9.52 3.93 12.01
CA ILE A 85 -9.42 3.13 10.77
C ILE A 85 -8.07 2.44 10.65
N GLY A 86 -8.05 1.36 9.88
CA GLY A 86 -6.85 0.75 9.33
C GLY A 86 -6.79 0.96 7.82
N LEU A 87 -5.60 1.18 7.33
CA LEU A 87 -5.27 1.30 5.92
C LEU A 87 -4.28 0.21 5.56
N GLN A 88 -4.46 -0.41 4.40
CA GLN A 88 -3.49 -1.34 3.83
C GLN A 88 -3.36 -1.06 2.34
N VAL A 89 -2.14 -1.15 1.83
CA VAL A 89 -1.84 -1.03 0.40
C VAL A 89 -0.63 -1.88 0.05
N ASP A 90 -0.59 -2.40 -1.16
CA ASP A 90 0.60 -2.93 -1.78
C ASP A 90 1.30 -1.78 -2.51
N ALA A 91 2.54 -1.46 -2.15
CA ALA A 91 3.32 -0.39 -2.75
C ALA A 91 4.60 -0.93 -3.38
N GLN A 92 4.98 -0.39 -4.54
CA GLN A 92 6.17 -0.78 -5.26
C GLN A 92 6.90 0.45 -5.81
N TYR A 93 8.14 0.65 -5.39
CA TYR A 93 9.04 1.59 -6.03
C TYR A 93 9.43 1.07 -7.43
N VAL A 94 9.37 1.95 -8.44
CA VAL A 94 9.64 1.60 -9.84
C VAL A 94 10.87 2.29 -10.37
N GLU A 95 11.02 3.58 -10.09
CA GLU A 95 12.07 4.42 -10.68
C GLU A 95 12.44 5.60 -9.78
N GLY A 96 13.64 6.15 -9.97
CA GLY A 96 14.16 7.34 -9.29
C GLY A 96 15.31 7.04 -8.35
N THR A 97 15.45 7.86 -7.33
CA THR A 97 16.42 7.66 -6.24
C THR A 97 15.86 6.73 -5.16
N TYR A 98 16.72 5.99 -4.48
CA TYR A 98 16.35 5.22 -3.28
C TYR A 98 16.16 6.11 -2.03
N ASP A 99 16.70 7.32 -2.05
CA ASP A 99 16.45 8.37 -1.05
C ASP A 99 15.11 9.05 -1.37
N ASN A 100 14.04 8.39 -0.97
CA ASN A 100 12.64 8.74 -1.19
C ASN A 100 11.81 8.33 0.02
N ASP A 101 10.54 8.67 0.00
CA ASP A 101 9.57 8.08 0.90
C ASP A 101 8.24 7.81 0.20
N TYR A 102 7.46 6.86 0.74
CA TYR A 102 6.12 6.57 0.29
C TYR A 102 5.33 5.78 1.34
N GLY A 103 4.02 5.89 1.27
CA GLY A 103 3.15 5.17 2.19
C GLY A 103 1.72 5.69 2.25
N LEU A 104 1.18 5.70 3.46
CA LEU A 104 -0.23 5.94 3.74
C LEU A 104 -0.43 7.17 4.63
N ILE A 105 -1.51 7.89 4.35
CA ILE A 105 -1.95 9.07 5.12
C ILE A 105 -3.22 8.71 5.90
N CYS A 106 -3.33 9.17 7.15
CA CYS A 106 -4.58 9.20 7.88
C CYS A 106 -4.83 10.55 8.56
N ARG A 107 -6.10 10.80 8.89
CA ARG A 107 -6.55 12.02 9.56
C ARG A 107 -6.11 13.29 8.85
N TYR A 108 -6.11 13.24 7.52
CA TYR A 108 -5.78 14.38 6.68
C TYR A 108 -6.84 15.49 6.83
N GLN A 109 -6.39 16.68 7.22
CA GLN A 109 -7.21 17.89 7.32
C GLN A 109 -7.04 18.76 6.06
N ASP A 110 -5.79 18.93 5.66
CA ASP A 110 -5.31 19.67 4.51
C ASP A 110 -3.84 19.26 4.23
N GLU A 111 -3.24 19.80 3.16
CA GLU A 111 -1.87 19.52 2.72
C GLU A 111 -0.76 19.82 3.75
N LYS A 112 -1.08 20.49 4.86
CA LYS A 112 -0.15 20.87 5.93
C LYS A 112 -0.44 20.20 7.27
N ASN A 113 -1.51 19.39 7.34
CA ASN A 113 -2.00 18.87 8.62
C ASN A 113 -2.52 17.44 8.48
N PHE A 114 -1.70 16.43 8.78
CA PHE A 114 -2.05 15.00 8.71
C PHE A 114 -1.03 14.11 9.44
N TYR A 115 -1.31 12.82 9.54
CA TYR A 115 -0.32 11.79 9.88
C TYR A 115 0.02 10.96 8.66
N ALA A 116 1.29 10.50 8.58
CA ALA A 116 1.73 9.57 7.55
C ALA A 116 2.57 8.43 8.16
N GLY A 117 2.32 7.21 7.69
CA GLY A 117 3.16 6.06 7.92
C GLY A 117 3.97 5.80 6.65
N LEU A 118 5.27 6.08 6.68
CA LEU A 118 6.14 6.09 5.51
C LEU A 118 7.25 5.04 5.60
N ILE A 119 7.63 4.52 4.44
CA ILE A 119 8.84 3.73 4.22
C ILE A 119 9.64 4.35 3.08
N SER A 120 10.93 3.98 2.97
CA SER A 120 11.79 4.37 1.87
C SER A 120 12.34 3.15 1.12
N SER A 121 12.77 3.35 -0.11
CA SER A 121 13.30 2.27 -0.96
C SER A 121 14.65 1.73 -0.49
N ASP A 122 15.37 2.46 0.35
CA ASP A 122 16.62 2.03 1.00
C ASP A 122 16.39 1.36 2.37
N GLY A 123 15.12 1.24 2.81
CA GLY A 123 14.72 0.43 3.97
C GLY A 123 14.54 1.18 5.26
N TYR A 124 14.29 2.49 5.22
CA TYR A 124 13.91 3.26 6.40
C TYR A 124 12.38 3.36 6.54
N TYR A 125 11.93 3.68 7.74
CA TYR A 125 10.52 3.87 8.07
C TYR A 125 10.34 4.90 9.17
N GLY A 126 9.14 5.45 9.25
CA GLY A 126 8.74 6.33 10.33
C GLY A 126 7.25 6.63 10.32
N ILE A 127 6.74 6.99 11.50
CA ILE A 127 5.43 7.61 11.64
C ILE A 127 5.64 9.11 11.75
N PHE A 128 5.03 9.86 10.85
CA PHE A 128 5.19 11.30 10.75
C PHE A 128 3.92 12.02 11.20
N LYS A 129 4.12 13.15 11.83
CA LYS A 129 3.13 14.20 11.96
C LYS A 129 3.54 15.39 11.13
N ILE A 130 2.68 15.78 10.21
CA ILE A 130 2.79 17.02 9.48
C ILE A 130 1.83 18.01 10.15
N GLN A 131 2.36 19.10 10.70
CA GLN A 131 1.57 20.12 11.37
C GLN A 131 2.01 21.51 10.93
N ASN A 132 1.11 22.28 10.33
CA ASN A 132 1.40 23.58 9.71
C ASN A 132 2.51 23.50 8.64
N GLY A 133 2.65 22.36 7.97
CA GLY A 133 3.68 22.08 6.97
C GLY A 133 5.05 21.69 7.54
N GLU A 134 5.18 21.55 8.87
CA GLU A 134 6.40 21.02 9.50
C GLU A 134 6.28 19.50 9.65
N TYR A 135 7.29 18.77 9.18
CA TYR A 135 7.41 17.32 9.28
C TYR A 135 8.16 16.93 10.56
N THR A 136 7.56 16.07 11.37
CA THR A 136 8.16 15.55 12.59
C THR A 136 8.02 14.04 12.62
N VAL A 137 9.14 13.31 12.75
CA VAL A 137 9.12 11.88 13.04
C VAL A 137 8.67 11.71 14.48
N LEU A 138 7.58 10.99 14.71
CA LEU A 138 7.09 10.76 16.07
C LEU A 138 7.95 9.75 16.81
N GLY A 139 8.29 10.06 18.05
CA GLY A 139 9.02 9.18 18.95
C GLY A 139 10.53 9.02 18.65
N HIS A 140 11.01 9.52 17.53
CA HIS A 140 12.41 9.38 17.10
C HIS A 140 12.96 10.68 16.51
N ASP A 141 14.29 10.84 16.53
CA ASP A 141 14.94 12.00 15.93
C ASP A 141 14.97 11.91 14.39
N THR A 142 14.98 10.70 13.84
CA THR A 142 15.03 10.42 12.39
C THR A 142 14.27 9.13 12.09
N MET A 143 14.06 8.82 10.82
CA MET A 143 13.59 7.50 10.39
C MET A 143 14.50 6.38 10.89
N LEU A 144 13.94 5.22 11.18
CA LEU A 144 14.64 4.01 11.61
C LEU A 144 14.78 3.02 10.45
N GLN A 145 15.74 2.12 10.52
CA GLN A 145 15.96 1.09 9.49
C GLN A 145 15.35 -0.26 9.89
N SER A 146 14.80 -0.99 8.91
CA SER A 146 14.27 -2.33 9.10
C SER A 146 14.56 -3.25 7.92
N ASP A 147 14.98 -4.49 8.23
CA ASP A 147 15.11 -5.56 7.23
C ASP A 147 13.76 -6.15 6.81
N SER A 148 12.66 -5.77 7.44
CA SER A 148 11.31 -6.15 7.03
C SER A 148 10.84 -5.42 5.78
N ILE A 149 11.51 -4.33 5.38
CA ILE A 149 11.23 -3.58 4.18
C ILE A 149 11.99 -4.22 3.01
N ALA A 150 11.24 -4.71 2.03
CA ALA A 150 11.81 -5.24 0.80
C ALA A 150 12.36 -4.08 -0.05
N LYS A 151 13.56 -4.28 -0.60
CA LYS A 151 14.34 -3.28 -1.36
C LYS A 151 14.35 -3.62 -2.84
N ASP A 152 15.11 -2.86 -3.63
CA ASP A 152 15.40 -3.14 -5.05
C ASP A 152 14.15 -3.26 -5.93
N GLY A 153 13.09 -2.48 -5.63
CA GLY A 153 11.86 -2.47 -6.40
C GLY A 153 10.90 -3.64 -6.09
N GLU A 154 11.19 -4.42 -5.08
CA GLU A 154 10.26 -5.42 -4.58
C GLU A 154 9.03 -4.75 -3.95
N ARG A 155 7.90 -5.45 -4.00
CA ARG A 155 6.62 -4.97 -3.44
C ARG A 155 6.64 -5.04 -1.92
N ASN A 156 6.16 -3.98 -1.27
CA ASN A 156 5.91 -3.93 0.15
C ASN A 156 4.40 -3.82 0.42
N GLN A 157 3.90 -4.61 1.36
CA GLN A 157 2.58 -4.37 1.93
C GLN A 157 2.73 -3.44 3.12
N ILE A 158 2.12 -2.26 3.04
CA ILE A 158 2.14 -1.24 4.10
C ILE A 158 0.78 -1.24 4.78
N VAL A 159 0.76 -1.31 6.12
CA VAL A 159 -0.45 -1.14 6.92
C VAL A 159 -0.23 0.00 7.90
N PHE A 160 -1.14 0.97 7.89
CA PHE A 160 -1.12 2.11 8.81
C PHE A 160 -2.46 2.25 9.53
N ASN A 161 -2.48 1.94 10.82
CA ASN A 161 -3.69 2.01 11.63
C ASN A 161 -3.69 3.27 12.50
N CYS A 162 -4.80 3.99 12.49
CA CYS A 162 -5.05 5.18 13.29
C CYS A 162 -6.23 4.89 14.22
N TYR A 163 -5.93 4.53 15.47
CA TYR A 163 -6.94 4.11 16.46
C TYR A 163 -6.81 4.91 17.75
N LYS A 164 -7.84 5.68 18.10
CA LYS A 164 -7.81 6.64 19.21
C LYS A 164 -6.60 7.58 19.08
N GLU A 165 -5.72 7.60 20.07
CA GLU A 165 -4.47 8.36 20.04
C GLU A 165 -3.26 7.57 19.51
N PHE A 166 -3.43 6.32 19.12
CA PHE A 166 -2.33 5.45 18.68
C PHE A 166 -2.27 5.34 17.16
N LEU A 167 -1.04 5.31 16.68
CA LEU A 167 -0.67 5.14 15.29
C LEU A 167 0.23 3.91 15.19
N PHE A 168 -0.11 2.96 14.33
CA PHE A 168 0.63 1.70 14.18
C PHE A 168 1.08 1.55 12.74
N LEU A 169 2.37 1.33 12.52
CA LEU A 169 2.94 1.06 11.21
C LEU A 169 3.42 -0.39 11.13
N TYR A 170 2.86 -1.14 10.17
CA TYR A 170 3.31 -2.48 9.84
C TYR A 170 3.82 -2.51 8.40
N VAL A 171 4.84 -3.31 8.15
CA VAL A 171 5.33 -3.60 6.79
C VAL A 171 5.57 -5.09 6.66
N ASN A 172 5.02 -5.67 5.60
CA ASN A 172 5.13 -7.10 5.29
C ASN A 172 4.76 -8.01 6.49
N GLY A 173 3.68 -7.62 7.21
CA GLY A 173 3.17 -8.32 8.38
C GLY A 173 3.93 -8.08 9.69
N ASN A 174 4.99 -7.27 9.70
CA ASN A 174 5.79 -6.97 10.90
C ASN A 174 5.41 -5.60 11.44
N LEU A 175 5.09 -5.50 12.75
CA LEU A 175 4.92 -4.23 13.45
C LEU A 175 6.29 -3.54 13.56
N LEU A 176 6.44 -2.39 12.94
CA LEU A 176 7.68 -1.61 12.95
C LEU A 176 7.66 -0.50 13.99
N ASP A 177 6.53 0.17 14.17
CA ASP A 177 6.43 1.30 15.09
C ASP A 177 5.02 1.48 15.67
N VAL A 178 4.96 2.03 16.88
CA VAL A 178 3.73 2.45 17.55
C VAL A 178 3.98 3.79 18.22
N GLN A 179 3.22 4.79 17.81
CA GLN A 179 3.32 6.14 18.37
C GLN A 179 2.00 6.61 18.95
N GLN A 180 2.07 7.55 19.87
CA GLN A 180 0.92 8.16 20.53
C GLN A 180 0.93 9.66 20.27
N ASP A 181 -0.09 10.17 19.58
CA ASP A 181 -0.30 11.60 19.35
C ASP A 181 -1.80 11.91 19.29
N LYS A 182 -2.20 13.09 19.81
CA LYS A 182 -3.61 13.52 19.92
C LYS A 182 -3.93 14.75 19.08
N THR A 183 -3.02 15.18 18.22
CA THR A 183 -3.16 16.42 17.46
C THR A 183 -4.36 16.37 16.52
N PHE A 184 -4.50 15.27 15.77
CA PHE A 184 -5.62 15.06 14.85
C PHE A 184 -6.43 13.83 15.29
N SER A 185 -7.75 13.94 15.37
CA SER A 185 -8.64 12.85 15.80
C SER A 185 -9.47 12.26 14.67
N THR A 186 -9.69 13.02 13.59
CA THR A 186 -10.47 12.62 12.41
C THR A 186 -9.82 13.23 11.17
N GLY A 187 -10.19 12.79 9.99
CA GLY A 187 -9.79 13.36 8.72
C GLY A 187 -9.85 12.35 7.59
N ASP A 188 -9.39 12.75 6.41
CA ASP A 188 -9.37 11.90 5.24
C ASP A 188 -8.19 10.90 5.30
N VAL A 189 -8.14 10.02 4.32
CA VAL A 189 -7.12 8.99 4.14
C VAL A 189 -6.54 9.08 2.74
N GLY A 190 -5.30 8.63 2.57
CA GLY A 190 -4.65 8.73 1.27
C GLY A 190 -3.39 7.90 1.13
N MET A 191 -2.79 8.04 -0.04
CA MET A 191 -1.47 7.54 -0.41
C MET A 191 -0.57 8.73 -0.72
N ILE A 192 0.74 8.58 -0.47
CA ILE A 192 1.74 9.63 -0.61
C ILE A 192 3.04 9.03 -1.13
N ALA A 193 3.78 9.79 -1.94
CA ALA A 193 5.17 9.54 -2.26
C ALA A 193 5.92 10.87 -2.36
N GLY A 194 7.18 10.86 -1.94
CA GLY A 194 8.03 12.03 -1.87
C GLY A 194 9.44 11.81 -2.41
N SER A 195 10.07 12.91 -2.77
CA SER A 195 11.47 12.99 -3.14
C SER A 195 12.21 13.95 -2.24
N PHE A 196 13.52 13.69 -2.04
CA PHE A 196 14.40 14.62 -1.34
C PHE A 196 15.31 15.38 -2.35
N GLU A 197 16.61 15.15 -2.33
CA GLU A 197 17.55 15.88 -3.17
C GLU A 197 17.52 15.49 -4.66
N ASP A 198 17.05 14.30 -4.99
CA ASP A 198 16.98 13.78 -6.35
C ASP A 198 15.53 13.59 -6.77
N VAL A 199 15.24 13.79 -8.05
CA VAL A 199 13.90 13.73 -8.65
C VAL A 199 13.65 12.42 -9.41
N GLY A 200 12.42 12.24 -9.91
CA GLY A 200 12.05 11.09 -10.74
C GLY A 200 11.55 9.90 -9.92
N VAL A 201 11.15 10.13 -8.68
CA VAL A 201 10.57 9.07 -7.83
C VAL A 201 9.22 8.65 -8.42
N HIS A 202 9.08 7.35 -8.68
CA HIS A 202 7.87 6.75 -9.19
C HIS A 202 7.48 5.55 -8.36
N VAL A 203 6.29 5.61 -7.76
CA VAL A 203 5.73 4.57 -6.90
C VAL A 203 4.39 4.11 -7.45
N LEU A 204 4.18 2.80 -7.50
CA LEU A 204 2.90 2.15 -7.81
C LEU A 204 2.23 1.73 -6.51
N PHE A 205 0.91 1.93 -6.45
CA PHE A 205 0.05 1.41 -5.40
C PHE A 205 -1.01 0.48 -5.99
N ASP A 206 -1.30 -0.60 -5.28
CA ASP A 206 -2.27 -1.61 -5.68
C ASP A 206 -2.98 -2.17 -4.43
N ASN A 207 -4.17 -2.73 -4.60
CA ASN A 207 -4.90 -3.39 -3.51
C ASN A 207 -5.04 -2.52 -2.24
N PHE A 208 -5.61 -1.33 -2.39
CA PHE A 208 -5.88 -0.45 -1.24
C PHE A 208 -7.10 -0.94 -0.46
N TYR A 209 -6.96 -1.09 0.85
CA TYR A 209 -8.04 -1.42 1.77
C TYR A 209 -8.20 -0.34 2.83
N LEU A 210 -9.45 0.05 3.08
CA LEU A 210 -9.86 0.81 4.23
C LEU A 210 -10.68 -0.10 5.15
N ILE A 211 -10.26 -0.21 6.40
CA ILE A 211 -10.75 -1.21 7.35
C ILE A 211 -11.28 -0.50 8.60
N ASP A 212 -12.50 -0.83 9.02
CA ASP A 212 -13.00 -0.47 10.34
C ASP A 212 -12.32 -1.33 11.41
N VAL A 213 -11.38 -0.74 12.13
CA VAL A 213 -10.62 -1.41 13.18
C VAL A 213 -11.32 -1.42 14.55
N THR A 214 -12.46 -0.75 14.69
CA THR A 214 -13.14 -0.63 15.98
C THR A 214 -13.64 -1.97 16.52
N GLN A 215 -14.00 -2.88 15.64
CA GLN A 215 -14.47 -4.22 16.02
C GLN A 215 -13.30 -5.13 16.40
N THR A 216 -12.22 -5.12 15.67
CA THR A 216 -11.05 -5.98 15.89
C THR A 216 -10.32 -5.60 17.18
N MET A 217 -10.04 -4.31 17.37
CA MET A 217 -9.36 -3.79 18.55
C MET A 217 -10.18 -3.92 19.85
N ASN A 218 -11.51 -4.02 19.77
CA ASN A 218 -12.35 -4.24 20.93
C ASN A 218 -12.39 -5.70 21.39
N GLN A 219 -12.10 -6.67 20.51
CA GLN A 219 -12.03 -8.09 20.85
C GLN A 219 -10.75 -8.43 21.59
N GLU A 220 -9.60 -7.89 21.18
CA GLU A 220 -8.30 -8.11 21.83
C GLU A 220 -8.24 -7.53 23.27
N ASN A 221 -9.07 -6.55 23.58
CA ASN A 221 -9.13 -5.98 24.95
C ASN A 221 -10.05 -6.77 25.91
N GLN A 222 -10.67 -7.88 25.47
CA GLN A 222 -11.55 -8.72 26.30
C GLN A 222 -10.92 -10.08 26.68
N GLU A 223 -9.73 -10.39 26.20
CA GLU A 223 -8.91 -11.54 26.57
C GLU A 223 -7.78 -11.13 27.54
#